data_85cd6bdf524522ddd4de9090f108ecae
#
_entry.id   85cd6bdf524522ddd4de9090f108ecae
#
_cell.length_a   1.000
_cell.length_b   1.000
_cell.length_c   1.000
_cell.angle_alpha   90.00
_cell.angle_beta   90.00
_cell.angle_gamma   90.00
#
_symmetry.space_group_name_H-M   'P 1'
#
loop_
_entity.id
_entity.type
_entity.pdbx_description
1 polymer ?
#
loop_
_entity_poly.entity_id
_entity_poly.type
_entity_poly.pdbx_seq_one_letter_code
_entity_poly.pdbx_strand_id
1 'polypeptide(L)'
;MSVTKDTTGKWMSQVRVKDYTGKTIHKKKRGFTTKKEALEWERDFLNKANADMGMLFQDFVDLYFEDMGHRLKESTIISKRYMVDKKILPVFGKIPINEITPKDIRKWQNGLTAYRDKNGKPYAQTYLRAINNQELICKGWFLPSNTYDCGSFVVN
;
A
#
# COMPACT_ATOMS: atom_id res chain seq x y z
N MET A 1 -14.92 -19.67 17.92
CA MET A 1 -13.83 -19.14 18.78
C MET A 1 -12.55 -19.84 18.37
N SER A 2 -11.53 -19.08 18.04
CA SER A 2 -10.26 -19.59 17.48
C SER A 2 -9.17 -19.83 18.53
N VAL A 3 -9.46 -19.53 19.80
CA VAL A 3 -8.51 -19.69 20.92
C VAL A 3 -8.87 -20.92 21.75
N THR A 4 -7.95 -21.89 21.77
CA THR A 4 -8.09 -23.17 22.49
C THR A 4 -6.83 -23.47 23.31
N LYS A 5 -6.94 -24.35 24.32
CA LYS A 5 -5.77 -24.88 25.04
C LYS A 5 -5.12 -26.00 24.23
N ASP A 6 -3.80 -25.99 24.15
CA ASP A 6 -3.01 -27.09 23.59
C ASP A 6 -2.85 -28.22 24.62
N THR A 7 -2.43 -29.40 24.21
CA THR A 7 -2.11 -30.58 25.03
C THR A 7 -1.08 -30.29 26.11
N THR A 8 -0.25 -29.26 25.93
CA THR A 8 0.75 -28.77 26.90
C THR A 8 0.16 -27.79 27.95
N GLY A 9 -1.17 -27.53 27.95
CA GLY A 9 -1.82 -26.60 28.87
C GLY A 9 -1.66 -25.11 28.48
N LYS A 10 -0.89 -24.79 27.46
CA LYS A 10 -0.72 -23.42 26.93
C LYS A 10 -1.84 -23.07 25.96
N TRP A 11 -2.11 -21.76 25.82
CA TRP A 11 -3.12 -21.27 24.90
C TRP A 11 -2.57 -21.16 23.49
N MET A 12 -3.41 -21.43 22.50
CA MET A 12 -3.12 -21.26 21.08
C MET A 12 -4.27 -20.52 20.39
N SER A 13 -3.94 -19.71 19.40
CA SER A 13 -4.91 -19.07 18.50
C SER A 13 -4.73 -19.59 17.08
N GLN A 14 -5.87 -19.81 16.42
CA GLN A 14 -5.92 -20.20 15.00
C GLN A 14 -6.87 -19.29 14.26
N VAL A 15 -6.34 -18.57 13.26
CA VAL A 15 -7.07 -17.57 12.48
C VAL A 15 -7.13 -18.00 11.02
N ARG A 16 -8.29 -17.79 10.41
CA ARG A 16 -8.52 -17.96 8.98
C ARG A 16 -8.86 -16.61 8.38
N VAL A 17 -8.09 -16.17 7.41
CA VAL A 17 -8.29 -14.90 6.70
C VAL A 17 -8.37 -15.19 5.22
N LYS A 18 -9.27 -14.54 4.52
CA LYS A 18 -9.31 -14.58 3.06
C LYS A 18 -8.37 -13.50 2.52
N ASP A 19 -7.49 -13.90 1.62
CA ASP A 19 -6.66 -12.97 0.85
C ASP A 19 -7.52 -12.21 -0.17
N TYR A 20 -6.99 -11.12 -0.73
CA TYR A 20 -7.66 -10.34 -1.79
C TYR A 20 -8.03 -11.20 -3.02
N THR A 21 -7.32 -12.31 -3.27
CA THR A 21 -7.63 -13.29 -4.31
C THR A 21 -8.75 -14.26 -3.93
N GLY A 22 -9.34 -14.13 -2.71
CA GLY A 22 -10.33 -15.07 -2.17
C GLY A 22 -9.73 -16.35 -1.59
N LYS A 23 -8.41 -16.52 -1.62
CA LYS A 23 -7.70 -17.67 -1.08
C LYS A 23 -7.66 -17.60 0.45
N THR A 24 -8.00 -18.70 1.11
CA THR A 24 -8.00 -18.74 2.58
C THR A 24 -6.62 -19.05 3.12
N ILE A 25 -6.08 -18.11 3.91
CA ILE A 25 -4.82 -18.27 4.62
C ILE A 25 -5.10 -18.71 6.05
N HIS A 26 -4.46 -19.79 6.49
CA HIS A 26 -4.53 -20.29 7.85
C HIS A 26 -3.27 -19.90 8.61
N LYS A 27 -3.43 -19.17 9.73
CA LYS A 27 -2.32 -18.89 10.65
C LYS A 27 -2.63 -19.47 12.02
N LYS A 28 -1.65 -20.18 12.60
CA LYS A 28 -1.72 -20.78 13.92
C LYS A 28 -0.52 -20.34 14.75
N LYS A 29 -0.78 -19.81 15.94
CA LYS A 29 0.28 -19.46 16.91
C LYS A 29 -0.03 -20.13 18.26
N ARG A 30 0.98 -20.76 18.83
CA ARG A 30 0.94 -21.50 20.09
C ARG A 30 1.85 -20.85 21.13
N GLY A 31 1.67 -21.23 22.39
CA GLY A 31 2.62 -20.88 23.45
C GLY A 31 2.22 -19.66 24.29
N PHE A 32 1.00 -19.17 24.17
CA PHE A 32 0.52 -18.09 25.03
C PHE A 32 0.28 -18.57 26.46
N THR A 33 0.66 -17.73 27.42
CA THR A 33 0.51 -18.03 28.84
C THR A 33 -0.95 -17.86 29.29
N THR A 34 -1.65 -16.88 28.75
CA THR A 34 -3.02 -16.55 29.10
C THR A 34 -3.95 -16.53 27.88
N LYS A 35 -5.23 -16.77 28.12
CA LYS A 35 -6.28 -16.63 27.08
C LYS A 35 -6.37 -15.22 26.55
N LYS A 36 -6.16 -14.21 27.42
CA LYS A 36 -6.21 -12.78 27.06
C LYS A 36 -5.12 -12.45 26.04
N GLU A 37 -3.89 -12.89 26.27
CA GLU A 37 -2.76 -12.70 25.36
C GLU A 37 -3.00 -13.34 23.98
N ALA A 38 -3.58 -14.54 23.95
CA ALA A 38 -3.95 -15.21 22.71
C ALA A 38 -5.05 -14.45 21.93
N LEU A 39 -6.03 -13.87 22.63
CA LEU A 39 -7.09 -13.03 22.03
C LEU A 39 -6.55 -11.67 21.53
N GLU A 40 -5.64 -11.04 22.26
CA GLU A 40 -4.98 -9.80 21.83
C GLU A 40 -4.18 -10.05 20.54
N TRP A 41 -3.39 -11.13 20.54
CA TRP A 41 -2.66 -11.48 19.31
C TRP A 41 -3.60 -11.76 18.12
N GLU A 42 -4.72 -12.44 18.35
CA GLU A 42 -5.72 -12.70 17.32
C GLU A 42 -6.31 -11.40 16.77
N ARG A 43 -6.66 -10.46 17.65
CA ARG A 43 -7.19 -9.14 17.28
C ARG A 43 -6.17 -8.34 16.48
N ASP A 44 -4.93 -8.29 16.96
CA ASP A 44 -3.84 -7.60 16.29
C ASP A 44 -3.53 -8.21 14.92
N PHE A 45 -3.57 -9.54 14.85
CA PHE A 45 -3.37 -10.25 13.59
C PHE A 45 -4.51 -9.96 12.60
N LEU A 46 -5.77 -9.97 13.05
CA LEU A 46 -6.92 -9.65 12.21
C LEU A 46 -6.90 -8.18 11.76
N ASN A 47 -6.55 -7.26 12.64
CA ASN A 47 -6.39 -5.84 12.30
C ASN A 47 -5.28 -5.64 11.27
N LYS A 48 -4.15 -6.31 11.44
CA LYS A 48 -3.06 -6.31 10.45
C LYS A 48 -3.47 -7.00 9.16
N ALA A 49 -4.16 -8.13 9.22
CA ALA A 49 -4.61 -8.84 8.03
C ALA A 49 -5.69 -8.08 7.25
N ASN A 50 -6.55 -7.32 7.92
CA ASN A 50 -7.50 -6.40 7.29
C ASN A 50 -6.79 -5.15 6.73
N ALA A 51 -5.66 -4.74 7.35
CA ALA A 51 -4.78 -3.69 6.83
C ALA A 51 -3.73 -4.24 5.84
N ASP A 52 -3.40 -5.51 5.95
CA ASP A 52 -2.45 -6.25 5.12
C ASP A 52 -3.17 -6.77 3.86
N MET A 53 -3.50 -5.86 2.99
CA MET A 53 -3.64 -6.27 1.61
C MET A 53 -2.23 -6.60 1.11
N GLY A 54 -1.86 -7.85 1.15
CA GLY A 54 -0.65 -8.36 0.49
C GLY A 54 -0.72 -8.23 -1.03
N MET A 55 -1.60 -7.33 -1.50
CA MET A 55 -1.78 -6.94 -2.88
C MET A 55 -0.58 -6.15 -3.35
N LEU A 56 0.00 -6.55 -4.47
CA LEU A 56 1.04 -5.77 -5.11
C LEU A 56 0.49 -4.41 -5.55
N PHE A 57 1.34 -3.39 -5.47
CA PHE A 57 0.93 -2.05 -5.90
C PHE A 57 0.47 -2.02 -7.37
N GLN A 58 1.04 -2.86 -8.22
CA GLN A 58 0.62 -3.00 -9.61
C GLN A 58 -0.84 -3.47 -9.73
N ASP A 59 -1.23 -4.50 -9.00
CA ASP A 59 -2.59 -5.06 -9.05
C ASP A 59 -3.60 -4.03 -8.52
N PHE A 60 -3.22 -3.27 -7.51
CA PHE A 60 -4.02 -2.15 -7.00
C PHE A 60 -4.21 -1.06 -8.06
N VAL A 61 -3.15 -0.70 -8.79
CA VAL A 61 -3.22 0.31 -9.86
C VAL A 61 -4.18 -0.14 -10.95
N ASP A 62 -4.18 -1.42 -11.32
CA ASP A 62 -5.09 -1.95 -12.32
C ASP A 62 -6.55 -1.86 -11.87
N LEU A 63 -6.86 -2.26 -10.64
CA LEU A 63 -8.20 -2.11 -10.05
C LEU A 63 -8.64 -0.63 -9.97
N TYR A 64 -7.71 0.26 -9.59
CA TYR A 64 -7.99 1.69 -9.55
C TYR A 64 -8.41 2.24 -10.92
N PHE A 65 -7.66 1.89 -11.98
CA PHE A 65 -8.01 2.37 -13.32
C PHE A 65 -9.25 1.71 -13.90
N GLU A 66 -9.57 0.48 -13.51
CA GLU A 66 -10.82 -0.17 -13.85
C GLU A 66 -12.03 0.59 -13.26
N ASP A 67 -11.99 0.91 -11.97
CA ASP A 67 -13.06 1.70 -11.31
C ASP A 67 -13.14 3.14 -11.84
N MET A 68 -11.99 3.80 -12.05
CA MET A 68 -11.95 5.18 -12.56
C MET A 68 -12.34 5.30 -14.03
N GLY A 69 -12.31 4.19 -14.80
CA GLY A 69 -12.71 4.15 -16.19
C GLY A 69 -14.13 4.66 -16.43
N HIS A 70 -15.01 4.48 -15.46
CA HIS A 70 -16.39 4.95 -15.53
C HIS A 70 -16.59 6.42 -15.12
N ARG A 71 -15.60 7.05 -14.49
CA ARG A 71 -15.70 8.39 -13.89
C ARG A 71 -14.88 9.45 -14.61
N LEU A 72 -13.82 9.07 -15.27
CA LEU A 72 -12.89 9.99 -15.92
C LEU A 72 -12.98 9.91 -17.44
N LYS A 73 -12.69 11.04 -18.09
CA LYS A 73 -12.50 11.07 -19.55
C LYS A 73 -11.36 10.11 -19.94
N GLU A 74 -11.54 9.40 -21.06
CA GLU A 74 -10.57 8.48 -21.62
C GLU A 74 -9.16 9.10 -21.80
N SER A 75 -9.09 10.31 -22.35
CA SER A 75 -7.83 11.04 -22.51
C SER A 75 -7.11 11.31 -21.17
N THR A 76 -7.89 11.52 -20.10
CA THR A 76 -7.35 11.72 -18.75
C THR A 76 -6.79 10.41 -18.20
N ILE A 77 -7.51 9.31 -18.41
CA ILE A 77 -7.08 7.97 -17.99
C ILE A 77 -5.77 7.58 -18.68
N ILE A 78 -5.69 7.75 -20.01
CA ILE A 78 -4.50 7.46 -20.79
C ILE A 78 -3.30 8.26 -20.28
N SER A 79 -3.47 9.57 -20.05
CA SER A 79 -2.39 10.43 -19.55
C SER A 79 -1.93 10.04 -18.14
N LYS A 80 -2.89 9.74 -17.24
CA LYS A 80 -2.60 9.29 -15.88
C LYS A 80 -1.91 7.92 -15.89
N ARG A 81 -2.43 6.96 -16.65
CA ARG A 81 -1.87 5.63 -16.76
C ARG A 81 -0.43 5.68 -17.27
N TYR A 82 -0.17 6.47 -18.30
CA TYR A 82 1.18 6.66 -18.83
C TYR A 82 2.16 7.14 -17.74
N MET A 83 1.76 8.12 -16.92
CA MET A 83 2.61 8.63 -15.85
C MET A 83 2.87 7.55 -14.78
N VAL A 84 1.84 6.82 -14.40
CA VAL A 84 1.95 5.73 -13.40
C VAL A 84 2.85 4.62 -13.92
N ASP A 85 2.61 4.13 -15.14
CA ASP A 85 3.36 3.03 -15.75
C ASP A 85 4.84 3.38 -15.95
N LYS A 86 5.16 4.64 -16.32
CA LYS A 86 6.53 5.05 -16.60
C LYS A 86 7.33 5.52 -15.41
N LYS A 87 6.68 6.01 -14.36
CA LYS A 87 7.37 6.68 -13.23
C LYS A 87 7.15 6.02 -11.87
N ILE A 88 6.00 5.42 -11.64
CA ILE A 88 5.63 4.87 -10.34
C ILE A 88 5.79 3.35 -10.30
N LEU A 89 5.20 2.64 -11.25
CA LEU A 89 5.24 1.17 -11.31
C LEU A 89 6.65 0.57 -11.37
N PRO A 90 7.63 1.15 -12.08
CA PRO A 90 8.98 0.60 -12.09
C PRO A 90 9.64 0.55 -10.71
N VAL A 91 9.20 1.41 -9.79
CA VAL A 91 9.76 1.50 -8.42
C VAL A 91 8.90 0.75 -7.41
N PHE A 92 7.58 0.92 -7.45
CA PHE A 92 6.67 0.41 -6.43
C PHE A 92 5.84 -0.80 -6.87
N GLY A 93 5.74 -1.09 -8.16
CA GLY A 93 4.81 -2.08 -8.70
C GLY A 93 4.91 -3.46 -8.08
N LYS A 94 6.11 -3.91 -7.74
CA LYS A 94 6.38 -5.23 -7.13
C LYS A 94 6.38 -5.23 -5.61
N ILE A 95 6.15 -4.08 -4.99
CA ILE A 95 6.11 -3.94 -3.54
C ILE A 95 4.66 -4.05 -3.07
N PRO A 96 4.35 -4.87 -2.06
CA PRO A 96 3.04 -4.87 -1.44
C PRO A 96 2.69 -3.48 -0.90
N ILE A 97 1.43 -3.06 -1.05
CA ILE A 97 0.99 -1.71 -0.68
C ILE A 97 1.31 -1.37 0.78
N ASN A 98 1.15 -2.35 1.67
CA ASN A 98 1.41 -2.21 3.10
C ASN A 98 2.90 -2.03 3.45
N GLU A 99 3.81 -2.46 2.58
CA GLU A 99 5.26 -2.33 2.78
C GLU A 99 5.82 -1.00 2.26
N ILE A 100 5.04 -0.25 1.47
CA ILE A 100 5.47 1.05 0.96
C ILE A 100 5.50 2.07 2.10
N THR A 101 6.70 2.48 2.50
CA THR A 101 6.89 3.44 3.58
C THR A 101 6.97 4.88 3.07
N PRO A 102 6.66 5.89 3.92
CA PRO A 102 6.87 7.31 3.57
C PRO A 102 8.32 7.63 3.22
N LYS A 103 9.27 6.88 3.77
CA LYS A 103 10.70 7.01 3.48
C LYS A 103 11.01 6.63 2.03
N ASP A 104 10.41 5.55 1.54
CA ASP A 104 10.59 5.08 0.17
C ASP A 104 10.04 6.09 -0.83
N ILE A 105 8.89 6.67 -0.50
CA ILE A 105 8.27 7.73 -1.30
C ILE A 105 9.15 8.97 -1.38
N ARG A 106 9.68 9.45 -0.25
CA ARG A 106 10.58 10.60 -0.23
C ARG A 106 11.86 10.34 -1.01
N LYS A 107 12.43 9.13 -0.88
CA LYS A 107 13.61 8.72 -1.65
C LYS A 107 13.34 8.76 -3.15
N TRP A 108 12.19 8.24 -3.57
CA TRP A 108 11.76 8.29 -4.96
C TRP A 108 11.51 9.72 -5.45
N GLN A 109 10.81 10.56 -4.69
CA GLN A 109 10.59 11.97 -4.99
C GLN A 109 11.91 12.75 -5.15
N ASN A 110 12.87 12.52 -4.24
CA ASN A 110 14.20 13.11 -4.34
C ASN A 110 14.93 12.67 -5.61
N GLY A 111 14.79 11.40 -6.00
CA GLY A 111 15.32 10.88 -7.26
C GLY A 111 14.71 11.56 -8.49
N LEU A 112 13.40 11.82 -8.48
CA LEU A 112 12.73 12.56 -9.58
C LEU A 112 13.21 14.03 -9.63
N THR A 113 13.39 14.68 -8.51
CA THR A 113 13.89 16.07 -8.43
C THR A 113 15.35 16.18 -8.85
N ALA A 114 16.16 15.19 -8.52
CA ALA A 114 17.58 15.13 -8.91
C ALA A 114 17.78 14.73 -10.38
N TYR A 115 16.75 14.20 -11.03
CA TYR A 115 16.86 13.76 -12.43
C TYR A 115 17.25 14.92 -13.36
N ARG A 116 18.13 14.62 -14.30
CA ARG A 116 18.51 15.52 -15.40
C ARG A 116 18.43 14.73 -16.72
N ASP A 117 17.90 15.36 -17.74
CA ASP A 117 17.86 14.78 -19.08
C ASP A 117 19.25 14.80 -19.75
N LYS A 118 19.31 14.32 -20.99
CA LYS A 118 20.56 14.31 -21.78
C LYS A 118 21.17 15.72 -22.00
N ASN A 119 20.34 16.76 -21.84
CA ASN A 119 20.72 18.17 -21.98
C ASN A 119 20.93 18.85 -20.62
N GLY A 120 20.95 18.10 -19.51
CA GLY A 120 21.12 18.60 -18.15
C GLY A 120 19.87 19.31 -17.58
N LYS A 121 18.71 19.25 -18.24
CA LYS A 121 17.49 19.91 -17.77
C LYS A 121 16.72 19.06 -16.75
N PRO A 122 16.27 19.67 -15.63
CA PRO A 122 15.39 18.98 -14.69
C PRO A 122 13.97 18.83 -15.23
N TYR A 123 13.17 17.96 -14.59
CA TYR A 123 11.73 17.95 -14.85
C TYR A 123 11.08 19.28 -14.49
N ALA A 124 10.09 19.72 -15.28
CA ALA A 124 9.30 20.90 -14.96
C ALA A 124 8.53 20.68 -13.64
N GLN A 125 8.40 21.75 -12.86
CA GLN A 125 7.70 21.72 -11.56
C GLN A 125 6.24 21.25 -11.68
N THR A 126 5.55 21.68 -12.75
CA THR A 126 4.17 21.26 -13.05
C THR A 126 4.10 19.74 -13.29
N TYR A 127 5.10 19.18 -13.97
CA TYR A 127 5.17 17.73 -14.20
C TYR A 127 5.44 16.94 -12.92
N LEU A 128 6.34 17.41 -12.07
CA LEU A 128 6.61 16.79 -10.77
C LEU A 128 5.37 16.82 -9.88
N ARG A 129 4.62 17.92 -9.86
CA ARG A 129 3.35 18.02 -9.14
C ARG A 129 2.30 17.06 -9.69
N ALA A 130 2.20 16.94 -11.02
CA ALA A 130 1.26 16.02 -11.66
C ALA A 130 1.55 14.56 -11.28
N ILE A 131 2.82 14.13 -11.28
CA ILE A 131 3.23 12.78 -10.86
C ILE A 131 2.92 12.56 -9.37
N ASN A 132 3.27 13.51 -8.52
CA ASN A 132 3.06 13.41 -7.07
C ASN A 132 1.57 13.30 -6.71
N ASN A 133 0.72 14.04 -7.41
CA ASN A 133 -0.73 13.96 -7.22
C ASN A 133 -1.30 12.58 -7.61
N GLN A 134 -0.72 11.88 -8.58
CA GLN A 134 -1.15 10.52 -8.92
C GLN A 134 -0.89 9.54 -7.77
N GLU A 135 0.26 9.64 -7.12
CA GLU A 135 0.60 8.79 -5.97
C GLU A 135 -0.32 9.04 -4.77
N LEU A 136 -0.62 10.30 -4.47
CA LEU A 136 -1.54 10.68 -3.39
C LEU A 136 -2.95 10.14 -3.61
N ILE A 137 -3.43 10.12 -4.86
CA ILE A 137 -4.73 9.55 -5.21
C ILE A 137 -4.74 8.04 -4.97
N CYS A 138 -3.69 7.33 -5.37
CA CYS A 138 -3.59 5.90 -5.14
C CYS A 138 -3.53 5.55 -3.64
N LYS A 139 -2.88 6.38 -2.82
CA LYS A 139 -2.81 6.21 -1.36
C LYS A 139 -4.04 6.68 -0.61
N GLY A 140 -4.64 7.79 -1.02
CA GLY A 140 -5.81 8.36 -0.36
C GLY A 140 -7.04 7.46 -0.39
N TRP A 141 -7.09 6.50 -1.30
CA TRP A 141 -8.21 5.55 -1.38
C TRP A 141 -8.08 4.39 -0.39
N PHE A 142 -6.88 4.14 0.13
CA PHE A 142 -6.59 2.97 0.94
C PHE A 142 -6.26 3.25 2.40
N LEU A 143 -5.88 4.48 2.74
CA LEU A 143 -5.57 4.83 4.12
C LEU A 143 -6.76 5.60 4.72
N PRO A 144 -7.34 5.11 5.83
CA PRO A 144 -8.28 5.93 6.58
C PRO A 144 -7.59 7.25 6.92
N SER A 145 -8.25 8.34 6.49
CA SER A 145 -7.89 9.70 6.78
C SER A 145 -7.33 9.83 8.20
N ASN A 146 -6.05 9.91 8.41
CA ASN A 146 -5.47 10.65 9.52
C ASN A 146 -3.98 10.50 9.83
N THR A 147 -3.04 10.21 8.93
CA THR A 147 -1.64 10.21 9.38
C THR A 147 -0.57 10.69 8.41
N TYR A 148 -0.89 11.14 7.22
CA TYR A 148 0.19 11.61 6.34
C TYR A 148 -0.15 12.97 5.72
N ASP A 149 0.21 13.99 6.47
CA ASP A 149 0.59 15.27 5.90
C ASP A 149 1.84 15.02 5.04
N CYS A 150 1.63 14.63 3.80
CA CYS A 150 2.66 14.71 2.77
C CYS A 150 2.93 16.19 2.57
N GLY A 151 3.82 16.72 3.40
CA GLY A 151 4.23 18.10 3.36
C GLY A 151 4.31 18.58 1.93
N SER A 152 3.53 19.59 1.64
CA SER A 152 3.59 20.37 0.42
C SER A 152 5.03 20.45 -0.05
N PHE A 153 5.26 20.10 -1.30
CA PHE A 153 6.52 20.40 -1.97
C PHE A 153 6.79 21.89 -1.84
N VAL A 154 7.39 22.30 -0.73
CA VAL A 154 7.99 23.61 -0.59
C VAL A 154 9.32 23.52 -1.31
N VAL A 155 9.30 23.91 -2.56
CA VAL A 155 10.52 24.20 -3.31
C VAL A 155 10.76 25.67 -3.11
N ASN A 156 11.77 25.98 -2.30
CA ASN A 156 12.43 27.29 -2.32
C ASN A 156 13.07 27.51 -3.69
#